data_6b0d25615b4b6ff82ef949bc7b2856e1
#
_entry.id   6b0d25615b4b6ff82ef949bc7b2856e1
#
_cell.length_a   1.000
_cell.length_b   1.000
_cell.length_c   1.000
_cell.angle_alpha   90.00
_cell.angle_beta   90.00
_cell.angle_gamma   90.00
#
_symmetry.space_group_name_H-M   'P 1'
#
loop_
_entity.id
_entity.type
_entity.pdbx_description
1 polymer ?
#
loop_
_entity_poly.entity_id
_entity_poly.type
_entity_poly.pdbx_seq_one_letter_code
_entity_poly.pdbx_strand_id
1 'polypeptide(L)'
;MKRIYILLIAVFSLGMGGCNYVDVDPVGKVIPDEVSEYRALLTTAYSTYPQYRRYLMVRSDEVFPDLYGLSYDNYIDLATLNDENPDPLTETYPWTAMYNMIFYANTVIEGVMEARADVTTDTREQLLAEAYCLRAFVHFDLINLYAKWYDPATAATDKAVPLSLKIDIGQSFIPTTVEKVYEQVFADLQEAEKYMQVEQ
;
A
#
# COMPACT_ATOMS: atom_id res chain seq x y z
N MET A 1 -35.31 43.31 -38.12
CA MET A 1 -34.49 43.22 -36.91
C MET A 1 -34.85 41.98 -36.03
N LYS A 2 -36.12 41.73 -35.68
CA LYS A 2 -36.49 40.54 -34.85
C LYS A 2 -36.03 39.19 -35.40
N ARG A 3 -35.99 38.97 -36.70
CA ARG A 3 -35.55 37.70 -37.31
C ARG A 3 -34.03 37.46 -37.17
N ILE A 4 -33.20 38.52 -37.08
CA ILE A 4 -31.76 38.42 -36.92
C ILE A 4 -31.41 37.99 -35.48
N TYR A 5 -32.15 38.48 -34.49
CA TYR A 5 -31.96 38.07 -33.09
C TYR A 5 -32.34 36.59 -32.86
N ILE A 6 -33.37 36.08 -33.53
CA ILE A 6 -33.76 34.67 -33.45
C ILE A 6 -32.67 33.77 -34.04
N LEU A 7 -32.05 34.17 -35.15
CA LEU A 7 -30.96 33.45 -35.79
C LEU A 7 -29.68 33.46 -34.93
N LEU A 8 -29.36 34.57 -34.26
CA LEU A 8 -28.24 34.67 -33.36
C LEU A 8 -28.43 33.80 -32.10
N ILE A 9 -29.64 33.74 -31.55
CA ILE A 9 -29.95 32.87 -30.38
C ILE A 9 -29.87 31.38 -30.77
N ALA A 10 -30.34 31.02 -31.96
CA ALA A 10 -30.28 29.64 -32.45
C ALA A 10 -28.84 29.17 -32.73
N VAL A 11 -27.93 30.04 -33.18
CA VAL A 11 -26.52 29.72 -33.38
C VAL A 11 -25.78 29.61 -32.03
N PHE A 12 -26.16 30.41 -31.02
CA PHE A 12 -25.54 30.37 -29.69
C PHE A 12 -25.97 29.11 -28.90
N SER A 13 -27.19 28.57 -29.13
CA SER A 13 -27.64 27.33 -28.46
C SER A 13 -27.03 26.05 -29.02
N LEU A 14 -26.43 26.05 -30.20
CA LEU A 14 -25.75 24.91 -30.82
C LEU A 14 -24.29 24.74 -30.35
N GLY A 15 -23.74 25.71 -29.64
CA GLY A 15 -22.34 25.71 -29.15
C GLY A 15 -22.12 25.12 -27.77
N MET A 16 -23.15 24.64 -27.03
CA MET A 16 -23.02 24.16 -25.65
C MET A 16 -22.94 22.62 -25.50
N GLY A 17 -22.63 21.92 -26.57
CA GLY A 17 -22.46 20.44 -26.55
C GLY A 17 -21.02 19.95 -26.46
N GLY A 18 -20.17 20.60 -25.66
CA GLY A 18 -18.74 20.26 -25.58
C GLY A 18 -18.23 20.01 -24.19
N CYS A 19 -18.81 19.09 -23.41
CA CYS A 19 -18.33 18.75 -22.07
C CYS A 19 -17.83 17.30 -21.89
N ASN A 20 -17.51 16.58 -22.98
CA ASN A 20 -16.87 15.25 -22.86
C ASN A 20 -15.38 15.24 -23.24
N TYR A 21 -14.70 16.40 -23.19
CA TYR A 21 -13.30 16.49 -23.65
C TYR A 21 -12.27 16.46 -22.48
N VAL A 22 -12.69 16.24 -21.24
CA VAL A 22 -11.78 16.31 -20.08
C VAL A 22 -11.65 14.96 -19.34
N ASP A 23 -12.10 13.87 -19.93
CA ASP A 23 -11.75 12.53 -19.43
C ASP A 23 -10.49 12.05 -20.18
N VAL A 24 -9.39 12.73 -19.91
CA VAL A 24 -8.07 12.27 -20.37
C VAL A 24 -7.52 11.41 -19.25
N ASP A 25 -7.54 10.09 -19.48
CA ASP A 25 -6.81 9.17 -18.63
C ASP A 25 -5.36 9.65 -18.46
N PRO A 26 -4.85 9.78 -17.22
CA PRO A 26 -3.50 10.28 -17.01
C PRO A 26 -2.51 9.39 -17.75
N VAL A 27 -1.82 9.93 -18.74
CA VAL A 27 -0.81 9.22 -19.54
C VAL A 27 0.24 8.66 -18.59
N GLY A 28 0.29 7.33 -18.44
CA GLY A 28 1.28 6.62 -17.64
C GLY A 28 0.79 6.03 -16.31
N LYS A 29 -0.51 6.13 -15.98
CA LYS A 29 -1.11 5.34 -14.89
C LYS A 29 -2.33 4.62 -15.46
N VAL A 30 -2.22 3.31 -15.61
CA VAL A 30 -3.38 2.45 -15.88
C VAL A 30 -4.19 2.43 -14.58
N ILE A 31 -5.41 2.95 -14.60
CA ILE A 31 -6.39 2.73 -13.53
C ILE A 31 -6.96 1.35 -13.82
N PRO A 32 -6.79 0.36 -12.93
CA PRO A 32 -7.28 -0.97 -13.18
C PRO A 32 -8.81 -0.96 -13.32
N ASP A 33 -9.34 -1.61 -14.35
CA ASP A 33 -10.78 -1.74 -14.55
C ASP A 33 -11.24 -3.20 -14.77
N GLU A 34 -10.30 -4.13 -14.95
CA GLU A 34 -10.55 -5.56 -15.10
C GLU A 34 -9.99 -6.37 -13.92
N VAL A 35 -10.62 -7.51 -13.62
CA VAL A 35 -10.22 -8.38 -12.48
C VAL A 35 -8.77 -8.83 -12.61
N SER A 36 -8.32 -9.18 -13.83
CA SER A 36 -6.93 -9.58 -14.09
C SER A 36 -5.90 -8.48 -13.79
N GLU A 37 -6.26 -7.22 -13.96
CA GLU A 37 -5.38 -6.09 -13.68
C GLU A 37 -5.19 -5.91 -12.15
N TYR A 38 -6.28 -6.08 -11.38
CA TYR A 38 -6.18 -6.10 -9.91
C TYR A 38 -5.37 -7.30 -9.41
N ARG A 39 -5.49 -8.48 -10.05
CA ARG A 39 -4.60 -9.61 -9.79
C ARG A 39 -3.14 -9.27 -10.06
N ALA A 40 -2.85 -8.59 -11.17
CA ALA A 40 -1.49 -8.17 -11.51
C ALA A 40 -0.90 -7.21 -10.45
N LEU A 41 -1.69 -6.31 -9.86
CA LEU A 41 -1.27 -5.45 -8.76
C LEU A 41 -0.87 -6.26 -7.53
N LEU A 42 -1.69 -7.22 -7.09
CA LEU A 42 -1.36 -8.09 -5.95
C LEU A 42 -0.13 -8.95 -6.24
N THR A 43 -0.02 -9.50 -7.44
CA THR A 43 1.16 -10.25 -7.87
C THR A 43 2.43 -9.39 -7.81
N THR A 44 2.33 -8.14 -8.25
CA THR A 44 3.43 -7.17 -8.14
C THR A 44 3.80 -6.94 -6.67
N ALA A 45 2.81 -6.72 -5.81
CA ALA A 45 3.04 -6.55 -4.38
C ALA A 45 3.75 -7.76 -3.77
N TYR A 46 3.31 -8.98 -4.05
CA TYR A 46 3.95 -10.19 -3.53
C TYR A 46 5.39 -10.37 -4.03
N SER A 47 5.64 -10.12 -5.32
CA SER A 47 6.96 -10.30 -5.94
C SER A 47 7.97 -9.25 -5.51
N THR A 48 7.52 -8.06 -5.13
CA THR A 48 8.37 -6.95 -4.69
C THR A 48 8.40 -6.78 -3.18
N TYR A 49 7.83 -7.74 -2.42
CA TYR A 49 7.83 -7.69 -0.97
C TYR A 49 9.26 -7.66 -0.43
N PRO A 50 9.61 -6.70 0.44
CA PRO A 50 11.02 -6.51 0.86
C PRO A 50 11.53 -7.69 1.70
N GLN A 51 12.77 -8.11 1.43
CA GLN A 51 13.46 -9.19 2.14
C GLN A 51 14.12 -8.68 3.45
N TYR A 52 13.39 -7.93 4.28
CA TYR A 52 13.92 -7.25 5.47
C TYR A 52 14.34 -8.20 6.60
N ARG A 53 13.85 -9.44 6.62
CA ARG A 53 14.17 -10.43 7.69
C ARG A 53 15.67 -10.71 7.80
N ARG A 54 16.42 -10.61 6.69
CA ARG A 54 17.88 -10.73 6.72
C ARG A 54 18.53 -9.67 7.61
N TYR A 55 17.96 -8.45 7.66
CA TYR A 55 18.49 -7.38 8.52
C TYR A 55 18.24 -7.68 10.00
N LEU A 56 17.09 -8.26 10.33
CA LEU A 56 16.79 -8.69 11.69
C LEU A 56 17.73 -9.84 12.14
N MET A 57 18.04 -10.78 11.24
CA MET A 57 18.98 -11.87 11.52
C MET A 57 20.38 -11.36 11.83
N VAL A 58 20.85 -10.33 11.11
CA VAL A 58 22.15 -9.70 11.36
C VAL A 58 22.21 -9.00 12.73
N ARG A 59 21.05 -8.50 13.24
CA ARG A 59 20.95 -7.91 14.59
C ARG A 59 20.80 -8.94 15.71
N SER A 60 20.60 -10.20 15.37
CA SER A 60 20.50 -11.30 16.32
C SER A 60 21.86 -11.98 16.52
N ASP A 61 21.94 -12.90 17.46
CA ASP A 61 23.12 -13.74 17.70
C ASP A 61 23.16 -15.00 16.82
N GLU A 62 22.20 -15.15 15.90
CA GLU A 62 22.11 -16.31 15.02
C GLU A 62 23.01 -16.19 13.78
N VAL A 63 23.37 -14.97 13.36
CA VAL A 63 24.15 -14.72 12.15
C VAL A 63 25.30 -13.76 12.44
N PHE A 64 26.53 -14.20 12.15
CA PHE A 64 27.70 -13.33 12.13
C PHE A 64 28.01 -12.92 10.69
N PRO A 65 28.04 -11.60 10.39
CA PRO A 65 28.50 -11.15 9.09
C PRO A 65 29.96 -11.58 8.88
N ASP A 66 30.27 -12.06 7.69
CA ASP A 66 31.62 -12.36 7.29
C ASP A 66 32.44 -11.05 7.22
N LEU A 67 33.38 -10.89 8.15
CA LEU A 67 34.22 -9.68 8.27
C LEU A 67 35.08 -9.39 7.03
N TYR A 68 35.20 -10.33 6.12
CA TYR A 68 36.00 -10.22 4.89
C TYR A 68 35.15 -10.23 3.63
N GLY A 69 33.82 -10.32 3.77
CA GLY A 69 32.88 -10.31 2.63
C GLY A 69 32.64 -8.91 2.06
N LEU A 70 32.37 -8.83 0.78
CA LEU A 70 32.09 -7.57 0.05
C LEU A 70 30.90 -6.76 0.57
N SER A 71 30.04 -7.36 1.41
CA SER A 71 28.83 -6.72 1.97
C SER A 71 28.98 -6.38 3.45
N TYR A 72 30.15 -6.54 4.04
CA TYR A 72 30.32 -6.32 5.49
C TYR A 72 29.99 -4.88 5.89
N ASP A 73 30.50 -3.91 5.13
CA ASP A 73 30.31 -2.49 5.44
C ASP A 73 28.83 -2.09 5.45
N ASN A 74 28.02 -2.72 4.60
CA ASN A 74 26.57 -2.44 4.52
C ASN A 74 25.78 -2.95 5.74
N TYR A 75 26.34 -3.84 6.53
CA TYR A 75 25.65 -4.47 7.67
C TYR A 75 26.32 -4.23 9.02
N ILE A 76 27.48 -3.56 9.06
CA ILE A 76 28.24 -3.40 10.31
C ILE A 76 27.45 -2.67 11.39
N ASP A 77 26.76 -1.60 11.03
CA ASP A 77 25.96 -0.83 11.98
C ASP A 77 24.76 -1.65 12.48
N LEU A 78 24.15 -2.46 11.63
CA LEU A 78 23.10 -3.39 12.05
C LEU A 78 23.63 -4.44 13.03
N ALA A 79 24.80 -5.03 12.74
CA ALA A 79 25.42 -6.06 13.58
C ALA A 79 25.92 -5.50 14.93
N THR A 80 26.37 -4.25 14.94
CA THR A 80 26.88 -3.56 16.13
C THR A 80 25.82 -2.75 16.88
N LEU A 81 24.57 -2.75 16.39
CA LEU A 81 23.45 -1.96 16.95
C LEU A 81 23.74 -0.46 17.01
N ASN A 82 24.49 0.05 16.03
CA ASN A 82 24.81 1.47 15.91
C ASN A 82 23.68 2.21 15.17
N ASP A 83 22.62 2.53 15.87
CA ASP A 83 21.45 3.23 15.32
C ASP A 83 21.57 4.77 15.39
N GLU A 84 22.53 5.30 16.17
CA GLU A 84 22.65 6.74 16.38
C GLU A 84 23.34 7.47 15.22
N ASN A 85 24.39 6.87 14.66
CA ASN A 85 25.17 7.43 13.56
C ASN A 85 25.56 6.35 12.54
N PRO A 86 24.59 5.80 11.81
CA PRO A 86 24.86 4.74 10.83
C PRO A 86 25.70 5.28 9.68
N ASP A 87 26.57 4.43 9.11
CA ASP A 87 27.26 4.73 7.88
C ASP A 87 26.24 4.93 6.74
N PRO A 88 26.43 5.92 5.83
CA PRO A 88 25.53 6.13 4.70
C PRO A 88 25.36 4.92 3.78
N LEU A 89 26.27 3.95 3.81
CA LEU A 89 26.19 2.70 3.05
C LEU A 89 25.41 1.60 3.79
N THR A 90 25.08 1.81 5.07
CA THR A 90 24.33 0.83 5.85
C THR A 90 22.93 0.64 5.28
N GLU A 91 22.58 -0.60 5.04
CA GLU A 91 21.23 -0.98 4.61
C GLU A 91 20.19 -0.56 5.66
N THR A 92 19.09 -0.02 5.18
CA THR A 92 17.98 0.45 6.02
C THR A 92 16.74 -0.43 5.85
N TYR A 93 15.91 -0.45 6.86
CA TYR A 93 14.61 -1.14 6.75
C TYR A 93 13.75 -0.48 5.67
N PRO A 94 13.01 -1.28 4.88
CA PRO A 94 12.38 -0.83 3.63
C PRO A 94 11.04 -0.11 3.84
N TRP A 95 11.05 1.06 4.47
CA TRP A 95 9.85 1.87 4.74
C TRP A 95 9.03 2.17 3.49
N THR A 96 9.65 2.76 2.47
CA THR A 96 8.96 3.18 1.24
C THR A 96 8.38 1.98 0.49
N ALA A 97 9.14 0.88 0.39
CA ALA A 97 8.66 -0.32 -0.28
C ALA A 97 7.42 -0.90 0.41
N MET A 98 7.39 -0.92 1.74
CA MET A 98 6.24 -1.40 2.51
C MET A 98 4.99 -0.52 2.30
N TYR A 99 5.12 0.80 2.30
CA TYR A 99 3.99 1.68 2.01
C TYR A 99 3.51 1.59 0.55
N ASN A 100 4.38 1.25 -0.39
CA ASN A 100 3.96 0.91 -1.76
C ASN A 100 3.08 -0.36 -1.79
N MET A 101 3.37 -1.37 -0.96
CA MET A 101 2.50 -2.55 -0.84
C MET A 101 1.12 -2.18 -0.31
N ILE A 102 1.06 -1.31 0.70
CA ILE A 102 -0.19 -0.79 1.23
C ILE A 102 -0.96 0.00 0.16
N PHE A 103 -0.26 0.78 -0.66
CA PHE A 103 -0.89 1.48 -1.78
C PHE A 103 -1.52 0.51 -2.79
N TYR A 104 -0.83 -0.56 -3.16
CA TYR A 104 -1.40 -1.61 -4.03
C TYR A 104 -2.62 -2.28 -3.37
N ALA A 105 -2.52 -2.63 -2.09
CA ALA A 105 -3.65 -3.20 -1.35
C ALA A 105 -4.85 -2.26 -1.31
N ASN A 106 -4.65 -0.97 -1.02
CA ASN A 106 -5.72 0.03 -1.02
C ASN A 106 -6.35 0.18 -2.42
N THR A 107 -5.53 0.14 -3.49
CA THR A 107 -6.04 0.21 -4.87
C THR A 107 -7.00 -0.95 -5.16
N VAL A 108 -6.65 -2.15 -4.71
CA VAL A 108 -7.53 -3.32 -4.87
C VAL A 108 -8.78 -3.18 -3.99
N ILE A 109 -8.63 -2.81 -2.72
CA ILE A 109 -9.76 -2.66 -1.78
C ILE A 109 -10.80 -1.65 -2.29
N GLU A 110 -10.34 -0.52 -2.84
CA GLU A 110 -11.24 0.55 -3.28
C GLU A 110 -11.91 0.27 -4.62
N GLY A 111 -11.29 -0.55 -5.51
CA GLY A 111 -11.77 -0.66 -6.89
C GLY A 111 -12.22 -2.05 -7.34
N VAL A 112 -11.75 -3.14 -6.73
CA VAL A 112 -11.95 -4.49 -7.29
C VAL A 112 -13.40 -4.92 -7.38
N MET A 113 -14.28 -4.46 -6.48
CA MET A 113 -15.69 -4.86 -6.50
C MET A 113 -16.47 -4.27 -7.69
N GLU A 114 -16.00 -3.17 -8.26
CA GLU A 114 -16.56 -2.54 -9.46
C GLU A 114 -15.83 -3.00 -10.75
N ALA A 115 -14.80 -3.83 -10.65
CA ALA A 115 -14.02 -4.29 -11.78
C ALA A 115 -14.88 -5.07 -12.78
N ARG A 116 -14.60 -4.89 -14.09
CA ARG A 116 -15.21 -5.70 -15.14
C ARG A 116 -14.69 -7.15 -15.08
N ALA A 117 -15.60 -8.11 -15.23
CA ALA A 117 -15.20 -9.52 -15.36
C ALA A 117 -14.43 -9.72 -16.67
N ASP A 118 -13.42 -10.55 -16.63
CA ASP A 118 -12.60 -10.93 -17.78
C ASP A 118 -12.35 -12.46 -17.81
N VAL A 119 -11.32 -12.90 -18.51
CA VAL A 119 -11.00 -14.32 -18.71
C VAL A 119 -10.29 -14.98 -17.54
N THR A 120 -10.04 -14.27 -16.44
CA THR A 120 -9.39 -14.85 -15.25
C THR A 120 -10.35 -15.78 -14.49
N THR A 121 -9.76 -16.71 -13.74
CA THR A 121 -10.48 -17.55 -12.77
C THR A 121 -10.61 -16.89 -11.40
N ASP A 122 -9.95 -15.75 -11.18
CA ASP A 122 -10.03 -15.01 -9.94
C ASP A 122 -11.43 -14.40 -9.75
N THR A 123 -11.89 -14.35 -8.51
CA THR A 123 -13.10 -13.63 -8.14
C THR A 123 -12.76 -12.30 -7.49
N ARG A 124 -13.66 -11.32 -7.60
CA ARG A 124 -13.50 -10.01 -6.95
C ARG A 124 -13.37 -10.14 -5.44
N GLU A 125 -14.19 -11.01 -4.87
CA GLU A 125 -14.23 -11.30 -3.43
C GLU A 125 -12.90 -11.89 -2.95
N GLN A 126 -12.32 -12.83 -3.70
CA GLN A 126 -11.02 -13.41 -3.36
C GLN A 126 -9.91 -12.35 -3.39
N LEU A 127 -9.87 -11.51 -4.43
CA LEU A 127 -8.89 -10.44 -4.53
C LEU A 127 -9.06 -9.40 -3.42
N LEU A 128 -10.30 -9.07 -3.05
CA LEU A 128 -10.61 -8.18 -1.93
C LEU A 128 -10.07 -8.75 -0.62
N ALA A 129 -10.32 -10.04 -0.36
CA ALA A 129 -9.82 -10.72 0.83
C ALA A 129 -8.28 -10.72 0.89
N GLU A 130 -7.62 -11.06 -0.23
CA GLU A 130 -6.16 -11.03 -0.32
C GLU A 130 -5.58 -9.63 -0.07
N ALA A 131 -6.24 -8.59 -0.58
CA ALA A 131 -5.80 -7.21 -0.38
C ALA A 131 -5.92 -6.77 1.08
N TYR A 132 -7.01 -7.14 1.78
CA TYR A 132 -7.12 -6.91 3.21
C TYR A 132 -6.06 -7.67 4.01
N CYS A 133 -5.81 -8.94 3.69
CA CYS A 133 -4.73 -9.73 4.30
C CYS A 133 -3.35 -9.07 4.07
N LEU A 134 -3.07 -8.63 2.85
CA LEU A 134 -1.82 -7.98 2.52
C LEU A 134 -1.64 -6.68 3.33
N ARG A 135 -2.68 -5.84 3.40
CA ARG A 135 -2.62 -4.58 4.16
C ARG A 135 -2.40 -4.82 5.65
N ALA A 136 -3.12 -5.79 6.23
CA ALA A 136 -2.93 -6.21 7.61
C ALA A 136 -1.51 -6.68 7.87
N PHE A 137 -0.99 -7.55 7.02
CA PHE A 137 0.34 -8.13 7.14
C PHE A 137 1.45 -7.06 7.05
N VAL A 138 1.33 -6.12 6.10
CA VAL A 138 2.32 -5.05 5.96
C VAL A 138 2.29 -4.08 7.14
N HIS A 139 1.11 -3.70 7.65
CA HIS A 139 1.04 -2.87 8.85
C HIS A 139 1.58 -3.59 10.09
N PHE A 140 1.35 -4.89 10.20
CA PHE A 140 1.93 -5.71 11.27
C PHE A 140 3.46 -5.77 11.18
N ASP A 141 4.02 -5.94 9.98
CA ASP A 141 5.47 -5.90 9.80
C ASP A 141 6.05 -4.51 10.10
N LEU A 142 5.39 -3.44 9.63
CA LEU A 142 5.81 -2.07 9.92
C LEU A 142 5.86 -1.77 11.42
N ILE A 143 4.82 -2.16 12.17
CA ILE A 143 4.80 -1.89 13.61
C ILE A 143 5.89 -2.66 14.35
N ASN A 144 6.18 -3.89 13.95
CA ASN A 144 7.24 -4.70 14.56
C ASN A 144 8.65 -4.21 14.21
N LEU A 145 8.83 -3.50 13.06
CA LEU A 145 10.12 -2.95 12.67
C LEU A 145 10.40 -1.56 13.26
N TYR A 146 9.36 -0.73 13.43
CA TYR A 146 9.53 0.70 13.69
C TYR A 146 8.90 1.21 14.97
N ALA A 147 8.16 0.36 15.71
CA ALA A 147 7.52 0.76 16.95
C ALA A 147 7.99 -0.07 18.13
N LYS A 148 7.58 0.29 19.32
CA LYS A 148 7.75 -0.53 20.50
C LYS A 148 6.87 -1.79 20.39
N TRP A 149 7.28 -2.85 21.07
CA TRP A 149 6.47 -4.04 21.27
C TRP A 149 5.15 -3.69 22.00
N TYR A 150 4.14 -4.48 21.76
CA TYR A 150 2.82 -4.25 22.36
C TYR A 150 2.86 -4.48 23.88
N ASP A 151 2.52 -3.44 24.65
CA ASP A 151 2.30 -3.50 26.09
C ASP A 151 0.91 -2.93 26.38
N PRO A 152 -0.03 -3.71 26.95
CA PRO A 152 -1.38 -3.22 27.26
C PRO A 152 -1.41 -1.98 28.15
N ALA A 153 -0.38 -1.75 28.96
CA ALA A 153 -0.30 -0.58 29.83
C ALA A 153 0.05 0.71 29.10
N THR A 154 0.72 0.63 27.95
CA THR A 154 1.25 1.81 27.23
C THR A 154 0.85 1.89 25.77
N ALA A 155 0.28 0.82 25.18
CA ALA A 155 -0.05 0.74 23.75
C ALA A 155 -0.95 1.89 23.25
N ALA A 156 -1.84 2.41 24.10
CA ALA A 156 -2.72 3.53 23.79
C ALA A 156 -1.98 4.88 23.64
N THR A 157 -0.75 4.98 24.13
CA THR A 157 0.07 6.22 24.13
C THR A 157 1.38 6.08 23.38
N ASP A 158 1.91 4.87 23.26
CA ASP A 158 3.15 4.63 22.52
C ASP A 158 2.95 4.92 21.04
N LYS A 159 3.87 5.73 20.47
CA LYS A 159 3.83 6.07 19.05
C LYS A 159 4.19 4.86 18.20
N ALA A 160 3.46 4.71 17.12
CA ALA A 160 3.66 3.68 16.12
C ALA A 160 3.82 4.28 14.72
N VAL A 161 3.51 3.50 13.71
CA VAL A 161 3.58 3.88 12.30
C VAL A 161 2.30 4.58 11.84
N PRO A 162 2.32 5.41 10.79
CA PRO A 162 1.12 5.94 10.17
C PRO A 162 0.23 4.82 9.60
N LEU A 163 -1.08 4.94 9.76
CA LEU A 163 -2.05 4.11 9.05
C LEU A 163 -2.38 4.74 7.71
N SER A 164 -2.24 3.97 6.63
CA SER A 164 -2.67 4.36 5.28
C SER A 164 -3.78 3.41 4.82
N LEU A 165 -5.02 3.89 4.86
CA LEU A 165 -6.22 3.04 4.66
C LEU A 165 -6.98 3.33 3.37
N LYS A 166 -6.52 4.30 2.58
CA LYS A 166 -7.13 4.72 1.32
C LYS A 166 -6.09 5.30 0.37
N ILE A 167 -6.47 5.43 -0.90
CA ILE A 167 -5.68 6.13 -1.91
C ILE A 167 -5.88 7.64 -1.73
N ASP A 168 -4.88 8.32 -1.20
CA ASP A 168 -4.90 9.77 -1.02
C ASP A 168 -3.50 10.34 -1.20
N ILE A 169 -3.25 10.99 -2.35
CA ILE A 169 -1.95 11.61 -2.67
C ILE A 169 -1.61 12.78 -1.73
N GLY A 170 -2.63 13.39 -1.14
CA GLY A 170 -2.48 14.50 -0.17
C GLY A 170 -2.44 14.05 1.28
N GLN A 171 -2.44 12.76 1.55
CA GLN A 171 -2.47 12.23 2.91
C GLN A 171 -1.23 12.65 3.70
N SER A 172 -1.45 13.20 4.89
CA SER A 172 -0.40 13.39 5.88
C SER A 172 -0.12 12.08 6.61
N PHE A 173 1.11 11.60 6.54
CA PHE A 173 1.56 10.39 7.25
C PHE A 173 1.90 10.75 8.71
N ILE A 174 0.86 10.86 9.55
CA ILE A 174 1.01 11.14 10.97
C ILE A 174 1.07 9.82 11.74
N PRO A 175 2.12 9.59 12.56
CA PRO A 175 2.20 8.43 13.41
C PRO A 175 0.97 8.28 14.31
N THR A 176 0.42 7.09 14.40
CA THR A 176 -0.67 6.75 15.32
C THR A 176 -0.12 6.04 16.56
N THR A 177 -0.98 5.38 17.34
CA THR A 177 -0.57 4.61 18.52
C THR A 177 -0.42 3.12 18.19
N VAL A 178 0.35 2.41 18.99
CA VAL A 178 0.53 0.96 18.88
C VAL A 178 -0.82 0.24 18.90
N GLU A 179 -1.69 0.59 19.85
CA GLU A 179 -3.03 0.02 19.97
C GLU A 179 -3.83 0.16 18.66
N LYS A 180 -3.89 1.36 18.08
CA LYS A 180 -4.66 1.61 16.84
C LYS A 180 -4.15 0.85 15.63
N VAL A 181 -2.84 0.61 15.53
CA VAL A 181 -2.32 -0.20 14.44
C VAL A 181 -2.75 -1.66 14.60
N TYR A 182 -2.68 -2.23 15.81
CA TYR A 182 -3.16 -3.58 16.04
C TYR A 182 -4.68 -3.71 15.84
N GLU A 183 -5.47 -2.73 16.30
CA GLU A 183 -6.91 -2.68 16.03
C GLU A 183 -7.20 -2.72 14.52
N GLN A 184 -6.46 -1.94 13.73
CA GLN A 184 -6.62 -1.94 12.27
C GLN A 184 -6.19 -3.26 11.63
N VAL A 185 -5.09 -3.85 12.08
CA VAL A 185 -4.66 -5.18 11.61
C VAL A 185 -5.76 -6.22 11.84
N PHE A 186 -6.36 -6.26 13.01
CA PHE A 186 -7.47 -7.17 13.30
C PHE A 186 -8.71 -6.85 12.47
N ALA A 187 -9.05 -5.58 12.29
CA ALA A 187 -10.18 -5.17 11.46
C ALA A 187 -10.01 -5.63 10.01
N ASP A 188 -8.82 -5.46 9.43
CA ASP A 188 -8.53 -5.91 8.07
C ASP A 188 -8.60 -7.44 7.95
N LEU A 189 -8.10 -8.19 8.92
CA LEU A 189 -8.21 -9.65 8.93
C LEU A 189 -9.65 -10.13 9.05
N GLN A 190 -10.49 -9.44 9.84
CA GLN A 190 -11.92 -9.74 9.94
C GLN A 190 -12.68 -9.43 8.65
N GLU A 191 -12.29 -8.36 7.92
CA GLU A 191 -12.86 -8.09 6.60
C GLU A 191 -12.41 -9.17 5.59
N ALA A 192 -11.13 -9.56 5.61
CA ALA A 192 -10.62 -10.62 4.75
C ALA A 192 -11.38 -11.94 4.94
N GLU A 193 -11.64 -12.33 6.18
CA GLU A 193 -12.35 -13.58 6.52
C GLU A 193 -13.74 -13.66 5.87
N LYS A 194 -14.43 -12.53 5.69
CA LYS A 194 -15.79 -12.50 5.10
C LYS A 194 -15.79 -12.89 3.61
N TYR A 195 -14.70 -12.64 2.91
CA TYR A 195 -14.59 -12.79 1.45
C TYR A 195 -13.64 -13.91 1.03
N MET A 196 -12.83 -14.43 1.95
CA MET A 196 -11.87 -15.49 1.66
C MET A 196 -12.59 -16.75 1.20
N GLN A 197 -12.30 -17.18 -0.02
CA GLN A 197 -12.81 -18.44 -0.56
C GLN A 197 -11.78 -19.53 -0.24
N VAL A 198 -12.14 -20.40 0.69
CA VAL A 198 -11.34 -21.57 1.05
C VAL A 198 -12.01 -22.79 0.42
N GLU A 199 -11.38 -23.41 -0.58
CA GLU A 199 -11.73 -24.76 -1.00
C GLU A 199 -11.27 -25.73 0.11
N GLN A 200 -12.22 -26.45 0.68
CA GLN A 200 -11.97 -27.51 1.67
C GLN A 200 -11.72 -28.84 0.98
#